data_ad4bf62b751ba8cbe4ff0606afa91d36
#
_entry.id   ad4bf62b751ba8cbe4ff0606afa91d36
#
_cell.length_a   1.000
_cell.length_b   1.000
_cell.length_c   1.000
_cell.angle_alpha   90.00
_cell.angle_beta   90.00
_cell.angle_gamma   90.00
#
_symmetry.space_group_name_H-M   'P 1'
#
loop_
_entity.id
_entity.type
_entity.pdbx_description
1 polymer ?
#
loop_
_entity_poly.entity_id
_entity_poly.type
_entity_poly.pdbx_seq_one_letter_code
_entity_poly.pdbx_strand_id
1 'polypeptide(L)'
;MPARPSPDAPPESLRGPRIIALVALLSVLALLYAAFVSRAQPARLLPLPTGVSAAAPSQAQEASVVLAGGCFWGVQAVFQHTRGVLSAVSGYAGGEASQANYPAVSSGNSGHAEAVQVRYDPREITLGEILQVFFSVAHDPTEQGRQGPDFGPQYRSAVFYESTEQRHLAQTYIAQLDATGLLSAPIATEVTALTRFYRAEPGHQDYAARNPNTIYITTYDAPKLRNLQTLLPERYREEPVLVLK
;
A
#
# COMPACT_ATOMS: atom_id res chain seq x y z
N MET A 1 64.68 -45.07 -23.80
CA MET A 1 64.41 -43.80 -23.01
C MET A 1 63.08 -43.22 -23.46
N PRO A 2 62.07 -43.18 -22.65
CA PRO A 2 60.82 -42.50 -23.02
C PRO A 2 60.97 -40.99 -22.81
N ALA A 3 60.44 -40.20 -23.76
CA ALA A 3 60.46 -38.75 -23.77
C ALA A 3 59.64 -38.13 -22.61
N ARG A 4 60.18 -37.09 -21.94
CA ARG A 4 59.50 -36.34 -20.94
C ARG A 4 58.39 -35.50 -21.61
N PRO A 5 57.19 -35.39 -20.99
CA PRO A 5 56.17 -34.44 -21.45
C PRO A 5 56.57 -33.01 -21.18
N SER A 6 56.24 -32.12 -22.13
CA SER A 6 56.46 -30.67 -22.09
C SER A 6 55.62 -30.01 -20.96
N PRO A 7 56.16 -28.97 -20.23
CA PRO A 7 55.49 -28.35 -19.09
C PRO A 7 54.51 -27.23 -19.46
N ASP A 8 54.18 -26.98 -20.72
CA ASP A 8 53.43 -25.79 -21.18
C ASP A 8 52.08 -26.13 -21.83
N ALA A 9 51.25 -26.96 -21.17
CA ALA A 9 49.84 -27.01 -21.52
C ALA A 9 49.06 -26.03 -20.60
N PRO A 10 48.33 -25.03 -21.16
CA PRO A 10 47.53 -24.15 -20.35
C PRO A 10 46.39 -24.93 -19.68
N PRO A 11 45.99 -24.62 -18.45
CA PRO A 11 44.90 -25.31 -17.78
C PRO A 11 43.62 -25.14 -18.59
N GLU A 12 42.97 -26.23 -18.97
CA GLU A 12 41.66 -26.25 -19.61
C GLU A 12 40.68 -25.45 -18.77
N SER A 13 40.14 -24.40 -19.37
CA SER A 13 39.22 -23.45 -18.72
C SER A 13 37.85 -24.10 -18.45
N LEU A 14 37.71 -24.77 -17.32
CA LEU A 14 36.41 -25.20 -16.73
C LEU A 14 35.52 -24.03 -16.30
N ARG A 15 35.80 -22.78 -16.75
CA ARG A 15 35.07 -21.56 -16.36
C ARG A 15 33.87 -21.28 -17.24
N GLY A 16 33.83 -21.73 -18.50
CA GLY A 16 32.77 -21.44 -19.46
C GLY A 16 31.37 -21.94 -19.04
N PRO A 17 31.16 -23.23 -18.75
CA PRO A 17 29.84 -23.77 -18.50
C PRO A 17 29.22 -23.26 -17.17
N ARG A 18 30.05 -22.97 -16.16
CA ARG A 18 29.57 -22.44 -14.87
C ARG A 18 29.12 -20.97 -14.99
N ILE A 19 29.82 -20.16 -15.79
CA ILE A 19 29.43 -18.76 -16.04
C ILE A 19 28.15 -18.72 -16.86
N ILE A 20 28.01 -19.57 -17.89
CA ILE A 20 26.79 -19.67 -18.71
C ILE A 20 25.61 -20.10 -17.84
N ALA A 21 25.77 -21.08 -16.97
CA ALA A 21 24.73 -21.54 -16.04
C ALA A 21 24.31 -20.44 -15.05
N LEU A 22 25.28 -19.67 -14.54
CA LEU A 22 24.98 -18.54 -13.61
C LEU A 22 24.22 -17.42 -14.32
N VAL A 23 24.62 -17.04 -15.52
CA VAL A 23 23.94 -16.01 -16.32
C VAL A 23 22.53 -16.47 -16.68
N ALA A 24 22.34 -17.73 -17.08
CA ALA A 24 21.02 -18.28 -17.36
C ALA A 24 20.12 -18.28 -16.12
N LEU A 25 20.66 -18.65 -14.96
CA LEU A 25 19.92 -18.61 -13.69
C LEU A 25 19.50 -17.17 -13.32
N LEU A 26 20.43 -16.22 -13.43
CA LEU A 26 20.13 -14.80 -13.15
C LEU A 26 19.09 -14.24 -14.13
N SER A 27 19.14 -14.65 -15.40
CA SER A 27 18.15 -14.23 -16.39
C SER A 27 16.77 -14.80 -16.10
N VAL A 28 16.69 -16.06 -15.68
CA VAL A 28 15.42 -16.69 -15.26
C VAL A 28 14.88 -16.01 -14.01
N LEU A 29 15.72 -15.73 -13.02
CA LEU A 29 15.33 -15.02 -11.81
C LEU A 29 14.85 -13.58 -12.12
N ALA A 30 15.51 -12.87 -13.04
CA ALA A 30 15.09 -11.56 -13.50
C ALA A 30 13.75 -11.61 -14.24
N LEU A 31 13.51 -12.61 -15.07
CA LEU A 31 12.23 -12.83 -15.78
C LEU A 31 11.12 -13.19 -14.79
N LEU A 32 11.39 -14.04 -13.80
CA LEU A 32 10.44 -14.39 -12.75
C LEU A 32 10.13 -13.18 -11.88
N TYR A 33 11.13 -12.37 -11.55
CA TYR A 33 10.95 -11.11 -10.83
C TYR A 33 10.13 -10.11 -11.65
N ALA A 34 10.43 -9.94 -12.95
CA ALA A 34 9.67 -9.07 -13.84
C ALA A 34 8.23 -9.55 -14.01
N ALA A 35 7.99 -10.86 -14.13
CA ALA A 35 6.64 -11.44 -14.18
C ALA A 35 5.90 -11.30 -12.84
N PHE A 36 6.62 -11.30 -11.72
CA PHE A 36 6.07 -11.11 -10.40
C PHE A 36 5.69 -9.64 -10.15
N VAL A 37 6.57 -8.69 -10.52
CA VAL A 37 6.29 -7.24 -10.45
C VAL A 37 5.18 -6.83 -11.40
N SER A 38 5.08 -7.51 -12.57
CA SER A 38 4.03 -7.25 -13.58
C SER A 38 2.64 -7.75 -13.16
N ARG A 39 2.50 -8.44 -12.02
CA ARG A 39 1.20 -8.88 -11.48
C ARG A 39 0.51 -7.83 -10.61
N ALA A 40 1.18 -6.74 -10.26
CA ALA A 40 0.50 -5.62 -9.62
C ALA A 40 -0.62 -5.11 -10.55
N GLN A 41 -1.85 -5.09 -10.06
CA GLN A 41 -3.00 -4.58 -10.81
C GLN A 41 -2.72 -3.12 -11.19
N PRO A 42 -2.92 -2.74 -12.47
CA PRO A 42 -2.88 -1.33 -12.81
C PRO A 42 -3.96 -0.60 -12.01
N ALA A 43 -3.63 0.54 -11.44
CA ALA A 43 -4.61 1.37 -10.76
C ALA A 43 -5.79 1.66 -11.71
N ARG A 44 -6.98 1.52 -11.18
CA ARG A 44 -8.23 1.65 -11.94
C ARG A 44 -9.22 2.46 -11.13
N LEU A 45 -9.90 3.39 -11.78
CA LEU A 45 -11.03 4.06 -11.15
C LEU A 45 -12.16 3.05 -10.92
N LEU A 46 -12.46 2.79 -9.65
CA LEU A 46 -13.57 1.96 -9.23
C LEU A 46 -14.83 2.82 -9.05
N PRO A 47 -16.03 2.28 -9.29
CA PRO A 47 -17.27 3.04 -9.11
C PRO A 47 -17.45 3.44 -7.65
N LEU A 48 -18.15 4.55 -7.40
CA LEU A 48 -18.56 4.95 -6.05
C LEU A 48 -19.53 3.94 -5.42
N PRO A 49 -19.60 3.86 -4.09
CA PRO A 49 -20.63 3.06 -3.42
C PRO A 49 -22.03 3.51 -3.85
N THR A 50 -22.89 2.54 -4.18
CA THR A 50 -24.30 2.79 -4.51
C THR A 50 -25.19 2.48 -3.33
N GLY A 51 -26.37 3.15 -3.25
CA GLY A 51 -27.39 2.88 -2.21
C GLY A 51 -27.07 3.43 -0.83
N VAL A 52 -25.84 3.87 -0.59
CA VAL A 52 -25.53 4.70 0.56
C VAL A 52 -25.64 6.13 0.06
N SER A 53 -26.63 6.87 0.60
CA SER A 53 -26.78 8.30 0.31
C SER A 53 -25.39 8.93 0.34
N ALA A 54 -25.00 9.59 -0.74
CA ALA A 54 -23.93 10.57 -0.69
C ALA A 54 -24.24 11.37 0.57
N ALA A 55 -23.41 11.26 1.60
CA ALA A 55 -23.79 11.63 2.95
C ALA A 55 -24.54 12.95 2.90
N ALA A 56 -25.76 12.95 3.43
CA ALA A 56 -26.43 14.21 3.70
C ALA A 56 -25.40 15.08 4.40
N PRO A 57 -25.26 16.38 4.06
CA PRO A 57 -24.21 17.21 4.60
C PRO A 57 -24.22 17.04 6.12
N SER A 58 -23.26 16.27 6.60
CA SER A 58 -23.09 16.02 8.03
C SER A 58 -22.90 17.38 8.67
N GLN A 59 -23.60 17.65 9.76
CA GLN A 59 -23.31 18.85 10.56
C GLN A 59 -21.96 18.76 11.27
N ALA A 60 -21.36 17.56 11.27
CA ALA A 60 -20.01 17.34 11.77
C ALA A 60 -19.00 18.09 10.89
N GLN A 61 -18.15 18.88 11.53
CA GLN A 61 -17.06 19.60 10.85
C GLN A 61 -15.89 18.65 10.49
N GLU A 62 -15.84 17.48 11.09
CA GLU A 62 -14.76 16.52 10.94
C GLU A 62 -15.26 15.10 11.18
N ALA A 63 -14.72 14.17 10.37
CA ALA A 63 -14.88 12.73 10.55
C ALA A 63 -13.53 12.01 10.38
N SER A 64 -13.43 10.77 10.84
CA SER A 64 -12.20 9.96 10.71
C SER A 64 -12.49 8.52 10.30
N VAL A 65 -11.47 7.89 9.68
CA VAL A 65 -11.40 6.46 9.41
C VAL A 65 -9.95 6.02 9.47
N VAL A 66 -9.69 4.78 9.87
CA VAL A 66 -8.34 4.21 9.87
C VAL A 66 -8.25 3.14 8.77
N LEU A 67 -7.26 3.30 7.88
CA LEU A 67 -7.08 2.49 6.68
C LEU A 67 -5.67 1.87 6.65
N ALA A 68 -5.59 0.58 6.42
CA ALA A 68 -4.34 -0.16 6.21
C ALA A 68 -4.30 -0.70 4.77
N GLY A 69 -3.25 -0.41 4.03
CA GLY A 69 -3.11 -0.77 2.60
C GLY A 69 -1.65 -0.92 2.18
N GLY A 70 -0.87 -1.71 2.93
CA GLY A 70 0.57 -1.87 2.74
C GLY A 70 1.39 -0.83 3.50
N CYS A 71 2.60 -0.53 3.03
CA CYS A 71 3.45 0.49 3.62
C CYS A 71 2.71 1.82 3.78
N PHE A 72 2.64 2.29 5.01
CA PHE A 72 1.87 3.51 5.35
C PHE A 72 2.43 4.79 4.75
N TRP A 73 3.69 4.83 4.26
CA TRP A 73 4.24 6.03 3.60
C TRP A 73 3.46 6.40 2.34
N GLY A 74 3.17 5.39 1.50
CA GLY A 74 2.40 5.61 0.28
C GLY A 74 0.92 5.89 0.54
N VAL A 75 0.32 5.18 1.49
CA VAL A 75 -1.08 5.42 1.88
C VAL A 75 -1.24 6.82 2.48
N GLN A 76 -0.32 7.23 3.37
CA GLN A 76 -0.30 8.59 3.93
C GLN A 76 -0.18 9.63 2.81
N ALA A 77 0.76 9.47 1.89
CA ALA A 77 0.97 10.41 0.79
C ALA A 77 -0.28 10.57 -0.07
N VAL A 78 -0.97 9.46 -0.43
CA VAL A 78 -2.21 9.52 -1.20
C VAL A 78 -3.26 10.39 -0.49
N PHE A 79 -3.49 10.15 0.80
CA PHE A 79 -4.50 10.91 1.54
C PHE A 79 -4.06 12.35 1.84
N GLN A 80 -2.77 12.63 2.03
CA GLN A 80 -2.27 13.99 2.15
C GLN A 80 -2.49 14.81 0.88
N HIS A 81 -2.48 14.17 -0.29
CA HIS A 81 -2.78 14.80 -1.58
C HIS A 81 -4.26 14.71 -1.98
N THR A 82 -5.16 14.25 -1.10
CA THR A 82 -6.59 14.17 -1.37
C THR A 82 -7.33 15.41 -0.85
N ARG A 83 -8.08 16.12 -1.73
CA ARG A 83 -8.92 17.27 -1.35
C ARG A 83 -10.03 16.81 -0.40
N GLY A 84 -10.32 17.63 0.61
CA GLY A 84 -11.28 17.33 1.67
C GLY A 84 -10.65 16.59 2.85
N VAL A 85 -9.42 16.02 2.69
CA VAL A 85 -8.64 15.48 3.81
C VAL A 85 -7.97 16.61 4.58
N LEU A 86 -8.18 16.61 5.89
CA LEU A 86 -7.66 17.59 6.85
C LEU A 86 -6.31 17.13 7.43
N SER A 87 -6.14 15.82 7.61
CA SER A 87 -4.91 15.23 8.14
C SER A 87 -4.86 13.74 7.81
N ALA A 88 -3.69 13.23 7.45
CA ALA A 88 -3.41 11.80 7.31
C ALA A 88 -2.17 11.46 8.14
N VAL A 89 -2.32 10.59 9.14
CA VAL A 89 -1.28 10.28 10.13
C VAL A 89 -0.93 8.80 10.03
N SER A 90 0.35 8.48 9.79
CA SER A 90 0.86 7.11 9.82
C SER A 90 0.88 6.56 11.24
N GLY A 91 0.53 5.28 11.40
CA GLY A 91 0.47 4.62 12.69
C GLY A 91 0.19 3.13 12.61
N TYR A 92 -0.29 2.58 13.70
CA TYR A 92 -0.51 1.16 13.90
C TYR A 92 -1.91 0.91 14.45
N ALA A 93 -2.58 -0.14 13.94
CA ALA A 93 -3.90 -0.54 14.39
C ALA A 93 -4.05 -2.07 14.37
N GLY A 94 -4.90 -2.61 15.27
CA GLY A 94 -5.27 -4.01 15.30
C GLY A 94 -4.49 -4.89 16.28
N GLY A 95 -3.48 -4.35 16.96
CA GLY A 95 -2.67 -5.06 17.97
C GLY A 95 -2.71 -4.41 19.34
N GLU A 96 -1.90 -4.93 20.27
CA GLU A 96 -1.82 -4.49 21.64
C GLU A 96 -0.92 -3.26 21.81
N ALA A 97 -1.24 -2.39 22.79
CA ALA A 97 -0.50 -1.15 23.07
C ALA A 97 1.01 -1.34 23.25
N SER A 98 1.42 -2.42 23.91
CA SER A 98 2.83 -2.76 24.19
C SER A 98 3.64 -3.07 22.92
N GLN A 99 2.96 -3.43 21.81
CA GLN A 99 3.55 -3.78 20.53
C GLN A 99 3.43 -2.65 19.48
N ALA A 100 2.88 -1.48 19.86
CA ALA A 100 2.64 -0.37 18.95
C ALA A 100 3.90 0.49 18.75
N ASN A 101 4.94 -0.10 18.18
CA ASN A 101 6.19 0.55 17.81
C ASN A 101 6.79 -0.12 16.56
N TYR A 102 7.58 0.64 15.79
CA TYR A 102 8.09 0.17 14.51
C TYR A 102 8.85 -1.16 14.57
N PRO A 103 9.81 -1.38 15.51
CA PRO A 103 10.52 -2.66 15.59
C PRO A 103 9.59 -3.86 15.81
N ALA A 104 8.57 -3.73 16.64
CA ALA A 104 7.61 -4.80 16.89
C ALA A 104 6.72 -5.04 15.68
N VAL A 105 6.18 -3.97 15.06
CA VAL A 105 5.27 -4.09 13.92
C VAL A 105 5.99 -4.62 12.67
N SER A 106 7.18 -4.14 12.37
CA SER A 106 7.97 -4.59 11.22
C SER A 106 8.39 -6.06 11.30
N SER A 107 8.40 -6.66 12.51
CA SER A 107 8.63 -8.10 12.68
C SER A 107 7.49 -9.00 12.16
N GLY A 108 6.30 -8.44 11.96
CA GLY A 108 5.10 -9.17 11.52
C GLY A 108 4.36 -9.92 12.63
N ASN A 109 4.83 -9.88 13.89
CA ASN A 109 4.26 -10.67 15.00
C ASN A 109 3.46 -9.85 16.01
N SER A 110 3.31 -8.54 15.80
CA SER A 110 2.65 -7.62 16.75
C SER A 110 1.12 -7.67 16.73
N GLY A 111 0.52 -8.28 15.69
CA GLY A 111 -0.91 -8.18 15.42
C GLY A 111 -1.33 -6.84 14.77
N HIS A 112 -0.47 -5.82 14.83
CA HIS A 112 -0.73 -4.54 14.17
C HIS A 112 -0.63 -4.61 12.64
N ALA A 113 -1.44 -3.80 11.96
CA ALA A 113 -1.17 -3.36 10.60
C ALA A 113 -0.51 -1.98 10.62
N GLU A 114 0.37 -1.70 9.65
CA GLU A 114 0.69 -0.34 9.26
C GLU A 114 -0.58 0.31 8.72
N ALA A 115 -0.97 1.42 9.31
CA ALA A 115 -2.25 2.05 9.05
C ALA A 115 -2.11 3.57 8.99
N VAL A 116 -3.09 4.21 8.36
CA VAL A 116 -3.18 5.67 8.29
C VAL A 116 -4.53 6.10 8.87
N GLN A 117 -4.51 6.97 9.87
CA GLN A 117 -5.71 7.67 10.32
C GLN A 117 -5.96 8.85 9.41
N VAL A 118 -7.06 8.81 8.68
CA VAL A 118 -7.51 9.85 7.75
C VAL A 118 -8.61 10.66 8.42
N ARG A 119 -8.34 11.94 8.71
CA ARG A 119 -9.33 12.92 9.17
C ARG A 119 -9.75 13.78 7.99
N TYR A 120 -11.04 13.99 7.80
CA TYR A 120 -11.57 14.67 6.63
C TYR A 120 -12.78 15.54 6.97
N ASP A 121 -13.06 16.54 6.14
CA ASP A 121 -14.29 17.33 6.20
C ASP A 121 -15.40 16.59 5.42
N PRO A 122 -16.43 16.04 6.10
CA PRO A 122 -17.49 15.28 5.44
C PRO A 122 -18.41 16.14 4.55
N ARG A 123 -18.24 17.46 4.56
CA ARG A 123 -18.94 18.39 3.66
C ARG A 123 -18.21 18.54 2.32
N GLU A 124 -16.89 18.23 2.28
CA GLU A 124 -16.05 18.30 1.09
C GLU A 124 -15.82 16.93 0.44
N ILE A 125 -15.64 15.88 1.28
CA ILE A 125 -15.41 14.52 0.81
C ILE A 125 -16.15 13.53 1.72
N THR A 126 -16.91 12.61 1.13
CA THR A 126 -17.65 11.59 1.87
C THR A 126 -16.75 10.39 2.22
N LEU A 127 -17.15 9.56 3.19
CA LEU A 127 -16.46 8.29 3.46
C LEU A 127 -16.45 7.38 2.22
N GLY A 128 -17.52 7.39 1.43
CA GLY A 128 -17.57 6.61 0.18
C GLY A 128 -16.49 7.02 -0.82
N GLU A 129 -16.22 8.30 -0.95
CA GLU A 129 -15.15 8.82 -1.82
C GLU A 129 -13.75 8.56 -1.22
N ILE A 130 -13.59 8.63 0.10
CA ILE A 130 -12.36 8.19 0.79
C ILE A 130 -12.08 6.71 0.47
N LEU A 131 -13.08 5.85 0.57
CA LEU A 131 -12.95 4.43 0.24
C LEU A 131 -12.72 4.22 -1.27
N GLN A 132 -13.30 5.04 -2.15
CA GLN A 132 -13.00 4.98 -3.58
C GLN A 132 -11.54 5.29 -3.87
N VAL A 133 -10.98 6.36 -3.27
CA VAL A 133 -9.54 6.67 -3.35
C VAL A 133 -8.70 5.49 -2.81
N PHE A 134 -9.09 4.93 -1.67
CA PHE A 134 -8.40 3.82 -1.04
C PHE A 134 -8.31 2.59 -1.97
N PHE A 135 -9.44 2.12 -2.50
CA PHE A 135 -9.51 0.94 -3.35
C PHE A 135 -9.01 1.17 -4.79
N SER A 136 -9.10 2.40 -5.30
CA SER A 136 -8.68 2.69 -6.69
C SER A 136 -7.19 3.00 -6.81
N VAL A 137 -6.58 3.58 -5.76
CA VAL A 137 -5.28 4.28 -5.88
C VAL A 137 -4.28 3.87 -4.82
N ALA A 138 -4.71 3.75 -3.55
CA ALA A 138 -3.77 3.65 -2.44
C ALA A 138 -3.05 2.29 -2.38
N HIS A 139 -3.70 1.21 -2.85
CA HIS A 139 -3.17 -0.15 -2.78
C HIS A 139 -3.87 -1.09 -3.76
N ASP A 140 -3.39 -2.32 -3.88
CA ASP A 140 -4.12 -3.41 -4.54
C ASP A 140 -4.97 -4.15 -3.50
N PRO A 141 -6.31 -4.02 -3.52
CA PRO A 141 -7.17 -4.61 -2.51
C PRO A 141 -7.30 -6.13 -2.62
N THR A 142 -6.75 -6.77 -3.66
CA THR A 142 -6.79 -8.21 -3.88
C THR A 142 -5.60 -8.96 -3.28
N GLU A 143 -4.55 -8.23 -2.84
CA GLU A 143 -3.36 -8.83 -2.22
C GLU A 143 -3.62 -9.20 -0.76
N GLN A 144 -3.30 -10.45 -0.39
CA GLN A 144 -3.47 -10.97 0.96
C GLN A 144 -2.12 -11.16 1.66
N GLY A 145 -1.97 -10.62 2.88
CA GLY A 145 -0.77 -10.76 3.70
C GLY A 145 0.48 -10.11 3.09
N ARG A 146 0.30 -9.20 2.15
CA ARG A 146 1.35 -8.45 1.47
C ARG A 146 0.77 -7.23 0.78
N GLN A 147 1.65 -6.32 0.36
CA GLN A 147 1.29 -5.28 -0.61
C GLN A 147 2.51 -4.90 -1.46
N GLY A 148 2.42 -5.17 -2.77
CA GLY A 148 3.54 -4.92 -3.67
C GLY A 148 4.81 -5.66 -3.22
N PRO A 149 5.94 -4.95 -2.94
CA PRO A 149 7.18 -5.57 -2.51
C PRO A 149 7.18 -6.03 -1.04
N ASP A 150 6.23 -5.55 -0.24
CA ASP A 150 6.22 -5.75 1.21
C ASP A 150 5.42 -6.98 1.60
N PHE A 151 6.03 -7.87 2.37
CA PHE A 151 5.44 -9.13 2.82
C PHE A 151 5.24 -9.14 4.33
N GLY A 152 4.13 -9.68 4.75
CA GLY A 152 3.78 -9.91 6.15
C GLY A 152 2.41 -9.33 6.53
N PRO A 153 1.83 -9.81 7.65
CA PRO A 153 0.50 -9.42 8.09
C PRO A 153 0.39 -7.93 8.45
N GLN A 154 1.52 -7.25 8.74
CA GLN A 154 1.55 -5.81 8.98
C GLN A 154 1.22 -4.98 7.73
N TYR A 155 1.32 -5.56 6.53
CA TYR A 155 0.99 -4.92 5.25
C TYR A 155 -0.36 -5.35 4.69
N ARG A 156 -1.21 -6.00 5.51
CA ARG A 156 -2.55 -6.41 5.09
C ARG A 156 -3.45 -5.22 4.77
N SER A 157 -4.42 -5.45 3.90
CA SER A 157 -5.48 -4.49 3.64
C SER A 157 -6.56 -4.56 4.72
N ALA A 158 -6.91 -3.42 5.32
CA ALA A 158 -8.00 -3.35 6.28
C ALA A 158 -8.66 -1.96 6.35
N VAL A 159 -9.95 -1.96 6.64
CA VAL A 159 -10.72 -0.81 7.10
C VAL A 159 -11.05 -1.04 8.57
N PHE A 160 -10.48 -0.18 9.45
CA PHE A 160 -10.78 -0.20 10.87
C PHE A 160 -11.91 0.81 11.14
N TYR A 161 -13.11 0.33 11.44
CA TYR A 161 -14.28 1.14 11.63
C TYR A 161 -14.48 1.56 13.09
N GLU A 162 -15.03 2.76 13.28
CA GLU A 162 -15.37 3.36 14.57
C GLU A 162 -16.89 3.37 14.82
N SER A 163 -17.71 3.10 13.78
CA SER A 163 -19.17 3.08 13.89
C SER A 163 -19.80 1.97 13.02
N THR A 164 -21.06 1.64 13.34
CA THR A 164 -21.85 0.68 12.57
C THR A 164 -22.07 1.14 11.13
N GLU A 165 -22.22 2.43 10.91
CA GLU A 165 -22.39 3.05 9.57
C GLU A 165 -21.13 2.88 8.73
N GLN A 166 -19.95 3.13 9.30
CA GLN A 166 -18.66 2.90 8.63
C GLN A 166 -18.49 1.42 8.26
N ARG A 167 -18.82 0.51 9.21
CA ARG A 167 -18.77 -0.92 8.96
C ARG A 167 -19.69 -1.31 7.80
N HIS A 168 -20.93 -0.86 7.85
CA HIS A 168 -21.94 -1.20 6.84
C HIS A 168 -21.52 -0.69 5.46
N LEU A 169 -21.07 0.59 5.38
CA LEU A 169 -20.59 1.18 4.13
C LEU A 169 -19.42 0.37 3.55
N ALA A 170 -18.40 0.09 4.37
CA ALA A 170 -17.22 -0.65 3.90
C ALA A 170 -17.59 -2.06 3.39
N GLN A 171 -18.40 -2.81 4.13
CA GLN A 171 -18.83 -4.14 3.74
C GLN A 171 -19.69 -4.14 2.46
N THR A 172 -20.65 -3.23 2.37
CA THR A 172 -21.52 -3.10 1.19
C THR A 172 -20.71 -2.68 -0.03
N TYR A 173 -19.76 -1.76 0.14
CA TYR A 173 -18.92 -1.31 -0.95
C TYR A 173 -17.99 -2.41 -1.46
N ILE A 174 -17.36 -3.19 -0.58
CA ILE A 174 -16.55 -4.35 -0.96
C ILE A 174 -17.41 -5.35 -1.76
N ALA A 175 -18.59 -5.70 -1.26
CA ALA A 175 -19.50 -6.61 -1.98
C ALA A 175 -19.91 -6.07 -3.36
N GLN A 176 -20.17 -4.76 -3.46
CA GLN A 176 -20.45 -4.11 -4.74
C GLN A 176 -19.26 -4.22 -5.70
N LEU A 177 -18.03 -3.91 -5.24
CA LEU A 177 -16.84 -3.97 -6.06
C LEU A 177 -16.54 -5.39 -6.54
N ASP A 178 -16.66 -6.40 -5.68
CA ASP A 178 -16.51 -7.82 -6.05
C ASP A 178 -17.52 -8.22 -7.13
N ALA A 179 -18.76 -7.74 -7.02
CA ALA A 179 -19.82 -8.04 -7.99
C ALA A 179 -19.56 -7.41 -9.38
N THR A 180 -18.70 -6.38 -9.48
CA THR A 180 -18.37 -5.73 -10.77
C THR A 180 -17.52 -6.61 -11.68
N GLY A 181 -16.74 -7.55 -11.13
CA GLY A 181 -15.72 -8.31 -11.85
C GLY A 181 -14.58 -7.44 -12.41
N LEU A 182 -14.43 -6.21 -11.95
CA LEU A 182 -13.37 -5.29 -12.41
C LEU A 182 -11.99 -5.66 -11.86
N LEU A 183 -11.94 -6.34 -10.72
CA LEU A 183 -10.70 -6.79 -10.07
C LEU A 183 -10.38 -8.23 -10.50
N SER A 184 -9.10 -8.60 -10.44
CA SER A 184 -8.63 -9.93 -10.88
C SER A 184 -8.93 -11.05 -9.88
N ALA A 185 -9.24 -10.68 -8.63
CA ALA A 185 -9.57 -11.58 -7.54
C ALA A 185 -10.51 -10.84 -6.56
N PRO A 186 -11.20 -11.56 -5.68
CA PRO A 186 -12.00 -10.95 -4.60
C PRO A 186 -11.16 -10.02 -3.73
N ILE A 187 -11.79 -8.99 -3.19
CA ILE A 187 -11.16 -8.06 -2.27
C ILE A 187 -10.78 -8.77 -0.97
N ALA A 188 -9.52 -8.70 -0.59
CA ALA A 188 -8.96 -9.29 0.62
C ALA A 188 -9.02 -8.36 1.85
N THR A 189 -9.60 -7.16 1.70
CA THR A 189 -9.64 -6.14 2.75
C THR A 189 -10.48 -6.60 3.94
N GLU A 190 -9.87 -6.63 5.12
CA GLU A 190 -10.57 -6.89 6.38
C GLU A 190 -11.41 -5.68 6.80
N VAL A 191 -12.60 -5.90 7.36
CA VAL A 191 -13.43 -4.84 7.96
C VAL A 191 -13.55 -5.14 9.46
N THR A 192 -12.74 -4.46 10.27
CA THR A 192 -12.52 -4.77 11.69
C THR A 192 -12.81 -3.54 12.55
N ALA A 193 -13.36 -3.77 13.77
CA ALA A 193 -13.58 -2.67 14.71
C ALA A 193 -12.24 -2.05 15.14
N LEU A 194 -12.16 -0.71 15.15
CA LEU A 194 -11.01 0.00 15.68
C LEU A 194 -11.05 -0.04 17.22
N THR A 195 -10.13 -0.78 17.81
CA THR A 195 -9.93 -0.71 19.27
C THR A 195 -9.17 0.55 19.64
N ARG A 196 -8.04 0.79 18.99
CA ARG A 196 -7.21 1.97 19.14
C ARG A 196 -6.25 2.15 17.96
N PHE A 197 -6.01 3.41 17.60
CA PHE A 197 -4.93 3.81 16.70
C PHE A 197 -3.75 4.33 17.51
N TYR A 198 -2.55 3.91 17.14
CA TYR A 198 -1.30 4.36 17.73
C TYR A 198 -0.48 5.06 16.67
N ARG A 199 -0.22 6.36 16.89
CA ARG A 199 0.59 7.16 15.97
C ARG A 199 2.01 6.58 15.88
N ALA A 200 2.53 6.41 14.67
CA ALA A 200 3.91 6.03 14.43
C ALA A 200 4.89 7.15 14.79
N GLU A 201 6.14 6.77 14.95
CA GLU A 201 7.23 7.65 15.32
C GLU A 201 7.42 8.80 14.31
N PRO A 202 7.94 9.98 14.73
CA PRO A 202 8.07 11.15 13.85
C PRO A 202 8.85 10.88 12.56
N GLY A 203 9.81 9.95 12.60
CA GLY A 203 10.59 9.53 11.42
C GLY A 203 9.75 8.97 10.28
N HIS A 204 8.57 8.42 10.57
CA HIS A 204 7.65 7.84 9.59
C HIS A 204 6.57 8.79 9.09
N GLN A 205 6.40 9.95 9.76
CA GLN A 205 5.42 10.93 9.32
C GLN A 205 5.96 11.72 8.12
N ASP A 206 5.08 11.99 7.15
CA ASP A 206 5.38 12.76 5.94
C ASP A 206 6.58 12.20 5.15
N TYR A 207 6.83 10.88 5.28
CA TYR A 207 8.06 10.27 4.79
C TYR A 207 8.24 10.46 3.29
N ALA A 208 7.20 10.23 2.49
CA ALA A 208 7.25 10.37 1.04
C ALA A 208 7.56 11.82 0.62
N ALA A 209 6.93 12.81 1.28
CA ALA A 209 7.17 14.22 1.00
C ALA A 209 8.59 14.66 1.40
N ARG A 210 9.13 14.11 2.49
CA ARG A 210 10.48 14.45 2.99
C ARG A 210 11.60 13.70 2.26
N ASN A 211 11.30 12.57 1.62
CA ASN A 211 12.26 11.68 0.98
C ASN A 211 11.85 11.30 -0.46
N PRO A 212 11.46 12.27 -1.32
CA PRO A 212 10.81 12.00 -2.61
C PRO A 212 11.70 11.24 -3.59
N ASN A 213 13.03 11.27 -3.39
CA ASN A 213 14.02 10.70 -4.31
C ASN A 213 14.54 9.33 -3.87
N THR A 214 14.05 8.75 -2.77
CA THR A 214 14.45 7.38 -2.41
C THR A 214 13.90 6.37 -3.40
N ILE A 215 14.65 5.29 -3.65
CA ILE A 215 14.28 4.26 -4.62
C ILE A 215 12.89 3.69 -4.29
N TYR A 216 12.60 3.46 -3.01
CA TYR A 216 11.30 2.93 -2.60
C TYR A 216 10.16 3.88 -2.99
N ILE A 217 10.27 5.17 -2.62
CA ILE A 217 9.24 6.17 -2.92
C ILE A 217 9.05 6.34 -4.43
N THR A 218 10.14 6.49 -5.19
CA THR A 218 10.04 6.68 -6.65
C THR A 218 9.45 5.48 -7.37
N THR A 219 9.71 4.26 -6.86
CA THR A 219 9.27 3.01 -7.50
C THR A 219 7.85 2.63 -7.11
N TYR A 220 7.47 2.76 -5.83
CA TYR A 220 6.22 2.18 -5.31
C TYR A 220 5.18 3.21 -4.89
N ASP A 221 5.57 4.39 -4.40
CA ASP A 221 4.62 5.37 -3.87
C ASP A 221 4.32 6.53 -4.83
N ALA A 222 5.32 7.05 -5.55
CA ALA A 222 5.10 8.09 -6.54
C ALA A 222 4.12 7.68 -7.66
N PRO A 223 4.07 6.40 -8.12
CA PRO A 223 3.01 5.95 -9.02
C PRO A 223 1.60 6.13 -8.46
N LYS A 224 1.38 5.92 -7.15
CA LYS A 224 0.07 6.10 -6.51
C LYS A 224 -0.41 7.55 -6.60
N LEU A 225 0.50 8.52 -6.40
CA LEU A 225 0.16 9.95 -6.56
C LEU A 225 -0.18 10.31 -8.01
N ARG A 226 0.58 9.77 -8.98
CA ARG A 226 0.24 9.95 -10.40
C ARG A 226 -1.13 9.34 -10.75
N ASN A 227 -1.45 8.19 -10.17
CA ASN A 227 -2.75 7.54 -10.35
C ASN A 227 -3.88 8.37 -9.72
N LEU A 228 -3.68 8.94 -8.51
CA LEU A 228 -4.65 9.86 -7.91
C LEU A 228 -4.90 11.06 -8.84
N GLN A 229 -3.84 11.69 -9.33
CA GLN A 229 -3.93 12.84 -10.23
C GLN A 229 -4.63 12.50 -11.56
N THR A 230 -4.39 11.30 -12.09
CA THR A 230 -4.93 10.88 -13.40
C THR A 230 -6.36 10.37 -13.29
N LEU A 231 -6.67 9.57 -12.27
CA LEU A 231 -7.97 8.88 -12.15
C LEU A 231 -9.02 9.72 -11.40
N LEU A 232 -8.58 10.61 -10.51
CA LEU A 232 -9.43 11.43 -9.64
C LEU A 232 -8.88 12.87 -9.57
N PRO A 233 -8.73 13.57 -10.72
CA PRO A 233 -8.11 14.91 -10.77
C PRO A 233 -8.84 15.93 -9.90
N GLU A 234 -10.16 15.81 -9.76
CA GLU A 234 -10.99 16.67 -8.91
C GLU A 234 -10.71 16.48 -7.42
N ARG A 235 -10.18 15.29 -7.04
CA ARG A 235 -9.78 14.96 -5.67
C ARG A 235 -8.30 15.22 -5.39
N TYR A 236 -7.49 15.41 -6.43
CA TYR A 236 -6.06 15.67 -6.26
C TYR A 236 -5.78 17.11 -5.83
N ARG A 237 -4.89 17.31 -4.85
CA ARG A 237 -4.23 18.58 -4.53
C ARG A 237 -2.73 18.44 -4.71
N GLU A 238 -2.08 19.50 -5.21
CA GLU A 238 -0.64 19.51 -5.42
C GLU A 238 0.11 19.62 -4.07
N GLU A 239 -0.31 20.53 -3.21
CA GLU A 239 0.29 20.74 -1.89
C GLU A 239 -0.28 19.77 -0.86
N PRO A 240 0.53 18.86 -0.27
CA PRO A 240 0.06 17.91 0.73
C PRO A 240 -0.26 18.56 2.07
N VAL A 241 -1.22 17.99 2.81
CA VAL A 241 -1.45 18.34 4.20
C VAL A 241 -0.48 17.58 5.11
N LEU A 242 0.65 18.21 5.41
CA LEU A 242 1.69 17.60 6.26
C LEU A 242 1.29 17.63 7.74
N VAL A 243 1.77 16.64 8.51
CA VAL A 243 1.50 16.52 9.96
C VAL A 243 2.69 16.93 10.84
N LEU A 244 3.88 17.03 10.26
CA LEU A 244 5.04 17.66 10.88
C LEU A 244 5.14 19.10 10.38
N LYS A 245 5.28 20.02 11.32
CA LYS A 245 5.48 21.45 11.03
C LYS A 245 6.96 21.77 11.00
#